data_9a42b65269ee54a497bcaeac97c7dd29
#
_entry.id   9a42b65269ee54a497bcaeac97c7dd29
#
_cell.length_a   1.000
_cell.length_b   1.000
_cell.length_c   1.000
_cell.angle_alpha   90.00
_cell.angle_beta   90.00
_cell.angle_gamma   90.00
#
_symmetry.space_group_name_H-M   'P 1'
#
loop_
_entity.id
_entity.type
_entity.pdbx_description
1 polymer ?
#
loop_
_entity_poly.entity_id
_entity_poly.type
_entity_poly.pdbx_seq_one_letter_code
_entity_poly.pdbx_strand_id
1 'polypeptide(L)'
;DEIQELSLGQKFDVDMFEIGQLLNVTGFTIGKGNTSNFKLHNHSTGLMSHGGKSKRLQGSMGPGTTPGRVFKGTEMPRRSGMEKRTIKGLQIIDIDKSQNLIVVKGSIPGKPGNLVSMKTGV
;
A
#
# COMPACT_ATOMS: atom_id res chain seq x y z
N ASP A 1 13.46 -15.38 -23.75
CA ASP A 1 12.48 -15.59 -22.67
C ASP A 1 11.73 -16.87 -23.02
N GLU A 2 12.12 -17.99 -22.39
CA GLU A 2 11.39 -19.25 -22.54
C GLU A 2 10.05 -19.12 -21.83
N ILE A 3 8.97 -19.01 -22.61
CA ILE A 3 7.62 -19.15 -22.09
C ILE A 3 7.45 -20.63 -21.73
N GLN A 4 7.53 -20.96 -20.45
CA GLN A 4 7.17 -22.30 -19.99
C GLN A 4 5.69 -22.51 -20.32
N GLU A 5 5.40 -23.53 -21.13
CA GLU A 5 4.03 -23.93 -21.42
C GLU A 5 3.37 -24.45 -20.14
N LEU A 6 2.47 -23.63 -19.60
CA LEU A 6 1.72 -23.95 -18.39
C LEU A 6 0.56 -24.89 -18.74
N SER A 7 0.46 -26.02 -18.07
CA SER A 7 -0.65 -26.96 -18.24
C SER A 7 -1.82 -26.59 -17.32
N LEU A 8 -3.05 -26.85 -17.78
CA LEU A 8 -4.26 -26.69 -16.96
C LEU A 8 -4.19 -27.60 -15.73
N GLY A 9 -4.36 -27.01 -14.53
CA GLY A 9 -4.31 -27.74 -13.27
C GLY A 9 -2.92 -27.91 -12.67
N GLN A 10 -1.88 -27.31 -13.25
CA GLN A 10 -0.53 -27.33 -12.71
C GLN A 10 -0.50 -26.67 -11.33
N LYS A 11 0.10 -27.35 -10.35
CA LYS A 11 0.35 -26.78 -9.03
C LYS A 11 1.69 -26.05 -9.04
N PHE A 12 1.71 -24.89 -8.41
CA PHE A 12 2.91 -24.09 -8.20
C PHE A 12 3.33 -24.21 -6.74
N ASP A 13 4.52 -24.71 -6.52
CA ASP A 13 5.11 -24.87 -5.20
C ASP A 13 6.27 -23.88 -5.02
N VAL A 14 6.79 -23.78 -3.81
CA VAL A 14 7.93 -22.89 -3.48
C VAL A 14 9.21 -23.24 -4.22
N ASP A 15 9.29 -24.41 -4.81
CA ASP A 15 10.44 -24.88 -5.60
C ASP A 15 10.74 -24.06 -6.86
N MET A 16 9.80 -23.22 -7.28
CA MET A 16 9.96 -22.29 -8.40
C MET A 16 10.87 -21.09 -8.08
N PHE A 17 11.19 -20.87 -6.82
CA PHE A 17 11.97 -19.71 -6.37
C PHE A 17 13.36 -20.15 -5.90
N GLU A 18 14.33 -19.24 -6.07
CA GLU A 18 15.71 -19.46 -5.66
C GLU A 18 16.13 -18.49 -4.54
N ILE A 19 16.98 -18.96 -3.64
CA ILE A 19 17.56 -18.11 -2.60
C ILE A 19 18.41 -17.01 -3.25
N GLY A 20 18.23 -15.78 -2.79
CA GLY A 20 18.90 -14.61 -3.36
C GLY A 20 18.14 -13.91 -4.48
N GLN A 21 17.11 -14.54 -5.04
CA GLN A 21 16.28 -13.97 -6.11
C GLN A 21 15.52 -12.74 -5.60
N LEU A 22 15.30 -11.77 -6.51
CA LEU A 22 14.51 -10.57 -6.23
C LEU A 22 13.05 -10.77 -6.63
N LEU A 23 12.14 -10.42 -5.71
CA LEU A 23 10.71 -10.55 -5.90
C LEU A 23 10.01 -9.18 -5.86
N ASN A 24 8.93 -9.07 -6.64
CA ASN A 24 7.94 -8.02 -6.53
C ASN A 24 6.72 -8.59 -5.81
N VAL A 25 6.46 -8.09 -4.60
CA VAL A 25 5.36 -8.57 -3.75
C VAL A 25 4.23 -7.57 -3.74
N THR A 26 3.05 -8.02 -4.13
CA THR A 26 1.83 -7.21 -4.19
C THR A 26 0.82 -7.71 -3.17
N GLY A 27 0.29 -6.81 -2.37
CA GLY A 27 -0.75 -7.10 -1.38
C GLY A 27 -1.64 -5.90 -1.13
N PHE A 28 -2.62 -6.07 -0.24
CA PHE A 28 -3.49 -4.99 0.20
C PHE A 28 -3.04 -4.46 1.55
N THR A 29 -2.83 -3.17 1.64
CA THR A 29 -2.41 -2.50 2.89
C THR A 29 -3.48 -2.59 3.97
N ILE A 30 -3.08 -2.44 5.23
CA ILE A 30 -4.00 -2.39 6.36
C ILE A 30 -4.94 -1.18 6.21
N GLY A 31 -6.25 -1.41 6.29
CA GLY A 31 -7.25 -0.34 6.25
C GLY A 31 -7.20 0.51 7.50
N LYS A 32 -7.23 1.84 7.33
CA LYS A 32 -7.24 2.84 8.42
C LYS A 32 -8.57 3.59 8.52
N GLY A 33 -9.56 3.20 7.73
CA GLY A 33 -10.85 3.86 7.68
C GLY A 33 -10.79 5.26 7.08
N ASN A 34 -11.77 6.09 7.43
CA ASN A 34 -11.79 7.50 7.03
C ASN A 34 -10.78 8.28 7.85
N THR A 35 -9.86 8.95 7.20
CA THR A 35 -8.70 9.62 7.83
C THR A 35 -8.72 11.10 7.47
N SER A 36 -8.52 11.95 8.48
CA SER A 36 -8.53 13.40 8.32
C SER A 36 -7.28 13.92 7.62
N ASN A 37 -7.34 15.13 7.07
CA ASN A 37 -6.24 15.84 6.42
C ASN A 37 -4.99 15.94 7.29
N PHE A 38 -5.17 16.14 8.59
CA PHE A 38 -4.04 16.24 9.54
C PHE A 38 -3.18 15.00 9.53
N LYS A 39 -3.78 13.84 9.38
CA LYS A 39 -3.06 12.56 9.38
C LYS A 39 -2.62 12.14 7.98
N LEU A 40 -3.38 12.50 6.94
CA LEU A 40 -3.07 12.13 5.56
C LEU A 40 -2.01 13.04 4.93
N HIS A 41 -2.13 14.34 5.18
CA HIS A 41 -1.36 15.38 4.49
C HIS A 41 -0.53 16.24 5.45
N ASN A 42 -0.47 15.87 6.74
CA ASN A 42 0.28 16.57 7.78
C ASN A 42 -0.11 18.05 7.95
N HIS A 43 -1.38 18.37 7.76
CA HIS A 43 -1.88 19.73 7.99
C HIS A 43 -1.74 20.12 9.46
N SER A 44 -1.47 21.41 9.71
CA SER A 44 -1.43 21.97 11.04
C SER A 44 -2.85 22.18 11.58
N THR A 45 -3.02 21.99 12.88
CA THR A 45 -4.27 22.31 13.57
C THR A 45 -4.35 23.82 13.85
N GLY A 46 -5.56 24.34 13.95
CA GLY A 46 -5.78 25.71 14.43
C GLY A 46 -5.48 25.87 15.92
N LEU A 47 -5.59 27.09 16.42
CA LEU A 47 -5.38 27.42 17.83
C LEU A 47 -6.33 26.61 18.72
N MET A 48 -5.80 26.00 19.77
CA MET A 48 -6.57 25.20 20.74
C MET A 48 -7.18 26.05 21.84
N SER A 49 -6.66 27.25 22.05
CA SER A 49 -7.10 28.27 23.05
C SER A 49 -7.45 29.59 22.36
N HIS A 50 -7.59 30.67 23.16
CA HIS A 50 -7.93 32.03 22.69
C HIS A 50 -9.25 32.11 21.90
N GLY A 51 -10.26 31.31 22.26
CA GLY A 51 -11.55 31.30 21.59
C GLY A 51 -11.58 30.70 20.18
N GLY A 52 -10.51 30.07 19.76
CA GLY A 52 -10.41 29.41 18.45
C GLY A 52 -11.46 28.33 18.26
N LYS A 53 -12.33 28.47 17.24
CA LYS A 53 -13.37 27.49 16.88
C LYS A 53 -12.92 26.52 15.78
N SER A 54 -11.90 26.91 15.03
CA SER A 54 -11.40 26.16 13.84
C SER A 54 -10.25 25.20 14.18
N LYS A 55 -10.40 24.42 15.26
CA LYS A 55 -9.28 23.59 15.79
C LYS A 55 -8.82 22.51 14.83
N ARG A 56 -9.76 21.79 14.22
CA ARG A 56 -9.49 20.68 13.31
C ARG A 56 -10.32 20.75 12.02
N LEU A 57 -10.56 21.96 11.54
CA LEU A 57 -11.26 22.20 10.29
C LEU A 57 -10.28 22.18 9.12
N GLN A 58 -10.77 21.74 7.97
CA GLN A 58 -9.98 21.61 6.75
C GLN A 58 -9.48 22.96 6.21
N GLY A 59 -10.18 24.05 6.53
CA GLY A 59 -9.90 25.37 6.00
C GLY A 59 -10.50 25.61 4.62
N SER A 60 -10.04 26.63 3.91
CA SER A 60 -10.53 26.98 2.58
C SER A 60 -10.15 25.90 1.55
N MET A 61 -11.09 25.59 0.64
CA MET A 61 -10.89 24.65 -0.45
C MET A 61 -10.66 25.35 -1.80
N GLY A 62 -10.50 26.66 -1.80
CA GLY A 62 -10.22 27.45 -2.98
C GLY A 62 -11.12 28.68 -3.17
N PRO A 63 -10.97 29.41 -4.27
CA PRO A 63 -11.80 30.55 -4.62
C PRO A 63 -13.25 30.12 -4.95
N GLY A 64 -14.19 31.06 -4.92
CA GLY A 64 -15.61 30.81 -5.08
C GLY A 64 -16.06 30.67 -6.55
N THR A 65 -16.72 31.72 -7.07
CA THR A 65 -17.42 31.71 -8.38
C THR A 65 -16.50 31.35 -9.56
N THR A 66 -15.26 31.80 -9.52
CA THR A 66 -14.24 31.44 -10.51
C THR A 66 -13.14 30.66 -9.77
N PRO A 67 -12.92 29.38 -10.03
CA PRO A 67 -13.37 28.53 -11.14
C PRO A 67 -14.73 27.82 -10.94
N GLY A 68 -15.49 28.09 -9.87
CA GLY A 68 -16.78 27.46 -9.59
C GLY A 68 -16.70 25.96 -9.23
N ARG A 69 -15.51 25.46 -8.92
CA ARG A 69 -15.23 24.06 -8.55
C ARG A 69 -13.99 23.95 -7.66
N VAL A 70 -13.86 22.85 -6.98
CA VAL A 70 -12.62 22.49 -6.30
C VAL A 70 -11.69 21.79 -7.28
N PHE A 71 -10.42 22.16 -7.30
CA PHE A 71 -9.44 21.58 -8.21
C PHE A 71 -9.16 20.10 -7.85
N LYS A 72 -8.80 19.33 -8.89
CA LYS A 72 -8.30 17.95 -8.70
C LYS A 72 -6.99 18.00 -7.89
N GLY A 73 -6.82 17.01 -7.03
CA GLY A 73 -5.62 16.93 -6.19
C GLY A 73 -5.69 17.78 -4.92
N THR A 74 -6.78 18.55 -4.68
CA THR A 74 -6.95 19.24 -3.42
C THR A 74 -6.97 18.24 -2.27
N GLU A 75 -6.17 18.55 -1.24
CA GLU A 75 -5.99 17.69 -0.08
C GLU A 75 -7.26 17.69 0.79
N MET A 76 -7.93 16.54 0.81
CA MET A 76 -9.19 16.36 1.54
C MET A 76 -9.15 15.08 2.39
N PRO A 77 -10.00 14.97 3.43
CA PRO A 77 -10.20 13.72 4.15
C PRO A 77 -10.64 12.63 3.19
N ARG A 78 -10.07 11.45 3.33
CA ARG A 78 -10.46 10.28 2.53
C ARG A 78 -10.20 8.98 3.27
N ARG A 79 -10.69 7.89 2.74
CA ARG A 79 -10.29 6.57 3.21
C ARG A 79 -8.79 6.35 2.95
N SER A 80 -8.12 5.80 3.96
CA SER A 80 -6.70 5.44 3.89
C SER A 80 -6.54 3.95 4.11
N GLY A 81 -5.56 3.39 3.42
CA GLY A 81 -5.32 1.95 3.44
C GLY A 81 -6.33 1.16 2.61
N MET A 82 -6.25 -0.17 2.72
CA MET A 82 -6.98 -1.12 1.88
C MET A 82 -6.71 -0.89 0.37
N GLU A 83 -5.53 -0.40 0.08
CA GLU A 83 -5.06 -0.12 -1.27
C GLU A 83 -4.11 -1.23 -1.72
N LYS A 84 -4.19 -1.58 -3.01
CA LYS A 84 -3.22 -2.48 -3.63
C LYS A 84 -1.87 -1.78 -3.71
N ARG A 85 -0.84 -2.37 -3.09
CA ARG A 85 0.53 -1.86 -3.11
C ARG A 85 1.49 -2.96 -3.52
N THR A 86 2.47 -2.59 -4.33
CA THR A 86 3.55 -3.47 -4.76
C THR A 86 4.87 -2.95 -4.21
N ILE A 87 5.57 -3.81 -3.49
CA ILE A 87 6.95 -3.57 -3.07
C ILE A 87 7.86 -4.35 -4.01
N LYS A 88 8.78 -3.65 -4.64
CA LYS A 88 9.67 -4.22 -5.64
C LYS A 88 11.03 -4.56 -5.03
N GLY A 89 11.66 -5.60 -5.56
CA GLY A 89 13.04 -5.93 -5.25
C GLY A 89 13.26 -6.49 -3.84
N LEU A 90 12.30 -7.21 -3.30
CA LEU A 90 12.50 -7.94 -2.04
C LEU A 90 13.31 -9.20 -2.31
N GLN A 91 14.43 -9.36 -1.59
CA GLN A 91 15.31 -10.52 -1.72
C GLN A 91 14.80 -11.71 -0.92
N ILE A 92 14.83 -12.89 -1.53
CA ILE A 92 14.58 -14.16 -0.83
C ILE A 92 15.83 -14.49 -0.02
N ILE A 93 15.64 -14.71 1.30
CA ILE A 93 16.72 -15.08 2.20
C ILE A 93 16.79 -16.60 2.35
N ASP A 94 15.61 -17.24 2.48
CA ASP A 94 15.52 -18.67 2.75
C ASP A 94 14.21 -19.25 2.21
N ILE A 95 14.20 -20.55 1.92
CA ILE A 95 13.05 -21.30 1.42
C ILE A 95 12.97 -22.62 2.17
N ASP A 96 11.90 -22.83 2.95
CA ASP A 96 11.59 -24.09 3.58
C ASP A 96 10.56 -24.87 2.76
N LYS A 97 11.02 -25.88 2.03
CA LYS A 97 10.19 -26.74 1.19
C LYS A 97 9.24 -27.62 1.99
N SER A 98 9.62 -28.00 3.23
CA SER A 98 8.83 -28.90 4.06
C SER A 98 7.54 -28.23 4.57
N GLN A 99 7.61 -26.92 4.81
CA GLN A 99 6.49 -26.12 5.31
C GLN A 99 5.87 -25.18 4.25
N ASN A 100 6.38 -25.20 3.01
CA ASN A 100 6.00 -24.28 1.93
C ASN A 100 6.13 -22.81 2.34
N LEU A 101 7.26 -22.45 2.98
CA LEU A 101 7.55 -21.12 3.46
C LEU A 101 8.64 -20.44 2.63
N ILE A 102 8.45 -19.16 2.36
CA ILE A 102 9.45 -18.29 1.73
C ILE A 102 9.75 -17.14 2.69
N VAL A 103 11.01 -16.97 3.03
CA VAL A 103 11.50 -15.86 3.88
C VAL A 103 12.05 -14.76 3.00
N VAL A 104 11.47 -13.57 3.07
CA VAL A 104 11.90 -12.40 2.30
C VAL A 104 12.44 -11.30 3.20
N LYS A 105 13.43 -10.56 2.72
CA LYS A 105 14.03 -9.42 3.42
C LYS A 105 13.18 -8.16 3.19
N GLY A 106 12.54 -7.65 4.25
CA GLY A 106 11.80 -6.39 4.21
C GLY A 106 10.35 -6.53 4.66
N SER A 107 9.57 -5.49 4.41
CA SER A 107 8.16 -5.45 4.79
C SER A 107 7.25 -5.92 3.65
N ILE A 108 6.16 -6.57 4.00
CA ILE A 108 5.11 -7.01 3.07
C ILE A 108 3.85 -6.19 3.34
N PRO A 109 3.11 -5.75 2.30
CA PRO A 109 1.90 -4.98 2.51
C PRO A 109 0.76 -5.84 3.09
N GLY A 110 0.11 -5.34 4.13
CA GLY A 110 -1.05 -5.99 4.74
C GLY A 110 -0.85 -6.39 6.19
N LYS A 111 -1.82 -7.10 6.71
CA LYS A 111 -1.80 -7.71 8.05
C LYS A 111 -1.37 -9.18 7.95
N PRO A 112 -0.90 -9.80 9.03
CA PRO A 112 -0.69 -11.24 9.07
C PRO A 112 -1.92 -12.01 8.59
N GLY A 113 -1.71 -13.06 7.78
CA GLY A 113 -2.78 -13.87 7.19
C GLY A 113 -3.41 -13.30 5.91
N ASN A 114 -2.94 -12.17 5.38
CA ASN A 114 -3.39 -11.67 4.09
C ASN A 114 -2.78 -12.43 2.91
N LEU A 115 -3.56 -12.52 1.82
CA LEU A 115 -3.06 -13.01 0.55
C LEU A 115 -2.11 -11.98 -0.08
N VAL A 116 -1.00 -12.48 -0.61
CA VAL A 116 -0.02 -11.70 -1.37
C VAL A 116 0.27 -12.39 -2.70
N SER A 117 0.52 -11.61 -3.72
CA SER A 117 0.96 -12.09 -5.03
C SER A 117 2.45 -11.81 -5.17
N MET A 118 3.22 -12.82 -5.48
CA MET A 118 4.65 -12.72 -5.72
C MET A 118 4.94 -12.90 -7.20
N LYS A 119 5.83 -12.06 -7.73
CA LYS A 119 6.35 -12.17 -9.09
C LYS A 119 7.86 -12.01 -9.05
N THR A 120 8.56 -12.75 -9.87
CA THR A 120 9.99 -12.53 -10.08
C THR A 120 10.22 -11.11 -10.57
N GLY A 121 11.16 -10.42 -9.93
CA GLY A 121 11.56 -9.08 -10.36
C GLY A 121 12.46 -9.20 -11.58
N VAL A 122 12.16 -8.45 -12.62
CA VAL A 122 13.07 -8.17 -13.74
C VAL A 122 13.82 -6.89 -13.41
#